data_3d68ccd880ca55fc01d14194993b3f3b
#
_entry.id   3d68ccd880ca55fc01d14194993b3f3b
#
_cell.length_a   1.000
_cell.length_b   1.000
_cell.length_c   1.000
_cell.angle_alpha   90.00
_cell.angle_beta   90.00
_cell.angle_gamma   90.00
#
_symmetry.space_group_name_H-M   'P 1'
#
loop_
_entity.id
_entity.type
_entity.pdbx_description
1 polymer ?
#
loop_
_entity_poly.entity_id
_entity_poly.type
_entity_poly.pdbx_seq_one_letter_code
_entity_poly.pdbx_strand_id
1 'polypeptide(L)'
;MNDLFSFPKNEVIKTNEKLGFKKSKTIEKANLRQSIRDCNFEATMNDLGGFPKSNQYFAIKTNGTSDCGSIFTYALNNWEEITEMYLATWTISKQNISRLKLAVESGKLKNLTMVFSSTLKGANPALYASLVGALKNFKNVKLKEINSHAKTFSISNGIDFLTVSGSANWSENPRIENFLLLNDKDLFEHHKDWMSELTDLV
;
A
#
# COMPACT_ATOMS: atom_id res chain seq x y z
N MET A 1 -14.54 -1.12 -18.23
CA MET A 1 -13.60 -1.73 -17.26
C MET A 1 -14.30 -1.79 -15.92
N ASN A 2 -14.57 -2.98 -15.42
CA ASN A 2 -15.17 -3.11 -14.09
C ASN A 2 -14.11 -2.81 -13.05
N ASP A 3 -14.35 -1.77 -12.30
CA ASP A 3 -13.50 -1.28 -11.19
C ASP A 3 -13.49 -2.33 -10.07
N LEU A 4 -12.48 -3.20 -10.06
CA LEU A 4 -12.33 -4.28 -9.06
C LEU A 4 -12.11 -3.73 -7.65
N PHE A 5 -11.88 -2.44 -7.50
CA PHE A 5 -11.59 -1.76 -6.24
C PHE A 5 -12.57 -0.63 -5.90
N SER A 6 -13.51 -0.30 -6.77
CA SER A 6 -14.63 0.59 -6.47
C SER A 6 -15.78 -0.22 -5.88
N PHE A 7 -15.95 -0.19 -4.58
CA PHE A 7 -17.15 -0.71 -3.94
C PHE A 7 -18.30 0.25 -4.22
N PRO A 8 -19.38 -0.17 -4.92
CA PRO A 8 -20.54 0.67 -5.15
C PRO A 8 -21.14 1.05 -3.79
N LYS A 9 -21.11 2.33 -3.47
CA LYS A 9 -21.54 2.91 -2.18
C LYS A 9 -22.97 2.54 -1.78
N ASN A 10 -23.79 2.09 -2.71
CA ASN A 10 -25.24 1.87 -2.50
C ASN A 10 -25.66 0.40 -2.39
N GLU A 11 -24.87 -0.58 -2.82
CA GLU A 11 -25.28 -1.99 -2.76
C GLU A 11 -24.96 -2.65 -1.41
N VAL A 12 -23.87 -2.25 -0.75
CA VAL A 12 -23.50 -2.76 0.57
C VAL A 12 -24.54 -2.37 1.63
N ILE A 13 -25.17 -1.19 1.48
CA ILE A 13 -26.21 -0.70 2.40
C ILE A 13 -27.49 -1.52 2.28
N LYS A 14 -27.91 -1.89 1.06
CA LYS A 14 -29.17 -2.63 0.82
C LYS A 14 -29.11 -4.11 1.22
N THR A 15 -27.93 -4.74 1.14
CA THR A 15 -27.75 -6.16 1.49
C THR A 15 -27.78 -6.40 3.00
N ASN A 16 -27.27 -5.47 3.80
CA ASN A 16 -27.24 -5.61 5.26
C ASN A 16 -28.62 -5.40 5.93
N GLU A 17 -29.48 -4.58 5.33
CA GLU A 17 -30.84 -4.38 5.84
C GLU A 17 -31.73 -5.62 5.64
N LYS A 18 -31.52 -6.41 4.57
CA LYS A 18 -32.28 -7.64 4.29
C LYS A 18 -31.93 -8.82 5.20
N LEU A 19 -30.74 -8.82 5.81
CA LEU A 19 -30.25 -9.96 6.60
C LEU A 19 -30.40 -9.77 8.12
N GLY A 20 -30.95 -8.66 8.58
CA GLY A 20 -31.21 -8.39 10.00
C GLY A 20 -29.95 -8.27 10.89
N PHE A 21 -28.75 -8.20 10.31
CA PHE A 21 -27.52 -8.02 11.05
C PHE A 21 -27.36 -6.55 11.49
N LYS A 22 -27.18 -6.32 12.79
CA LYS A 22 -26.80 -4.99 13.30
C LYS A 22 -25.44 -4.62 12.71
N LYS A 23 -25.39 -3.56 11.90
CA LYS A 23 -24.15 -3.04 11.33
C LYS A 23 -23.11 -2.77 12.41
N SER A 24 -21.93 -3.36 12.29
CA SER A 24 -20.80 -3.02 13.14
C SER A 24 -20.31 -1.60 12.78
N LYS A 25 -20.62 -0.62 13.63
CA LYS A 25 -20.18 0.79 13.45
C LYS A 25 -18.65 0.92 13.27
N THR A 26 -17.89 -0.03 13.78
CA THR A 26 -16.41 -0.02 13.72
C THR A 26 -15.90 -0.37 12.33
N ILE A 27 -16.52 -1.33 11.63
CA ILE A 27 -16.12 -1.76 10.29
C ILE A 27 -16.46 -0.66 9.27
N GLU A 28 -17.64 -0.08 9.35
CA GLU A 28 -18.06 1.02 8.48
C GLU A 28 -17.16 2.26 8.62
N LYS A 29 -16.77 2.63 9.84
CA LYS A 29 -15.90 3.78 10.06
C LYS A 29 -14.48 3.56 9.50
N ALA A 30 -13.92 2.36 9.62
CA ALA A 30 -12.60 2.06 9.11
C ALA A 30 -12.58 2.10 7.56
N ASN A 31 -13.55 1.47 6.93
CA ASN A 31 -13.66 1.44 5.47
C ASN A 31 -13.94 2.83 4.89
N LEU A 32 -14.82 3.61 5.52
CA LEU A 32 -15.12 4.96 5.06
C LEU A 32 -13.90 5.89 5.13
N ARG A 33 -13.13 5.85 6.22
CA ARG A 33 -11.91 6.67 6.36
C ARG A 33 -10.90 6.37 5.28
N GLN A 34 -10.69 5.10 4.97
CA GLN A 34 -9.75 4.71 3.94
C GLN A 34 -10.24 5.08 2.54
N SER A 35 -11.53 4.91 2.25
CA SER A 35 -12.11 5.35 0.99
C SER A 35 -12.00 6.87 0.80
N ILE A 36 -12.15 7.65 1.87
CA ILE A 36 -11.93 9.11 1.83
C ILE A 36 -10.48 9.43 1.51
N ARG A 37 -9.51 8.71 2.11
CA ARG A 37 -8.09 8.93 1.82
C ARG A 37 -7.75 8.60 0.37
N ASP A 38 -8.27 7.48 -0.13
CA ASP A 38 -8.06 7.07 -1.52
C ASP A 38 -8.65 8.10 -2.48
N CYS A 39 -9.86 8.59 -2.24
CA CYS A 39 -10.49 9.65 -3.04
C CYS A 39 -9.70 10.97 -2.97
N ASN A 40 -9.21 11.36 -1.79
CA ASN A 40 -8.42 12.59 -1.65
C ASN A 40 -7.10 12.49 -2.40
N PHE A 41 -6.43 11.34 -2.35
CA PHE A 41 -5.20 11.13 -3.09
C PHE A 41 -5.46 11.10 -4.61
N GLU A 42 -6.51 10.43 -5.04
CA GLU A 42 -6.94 10.39 -6.44
C GLU A 42 -7.23 11.79 -6.98
N ALA A 43 -7.97 12.62 -6.24
CA ALA A 43 -8.22 14.00 -6.61
C ALA A 43 -6.91 14.80 -6.75
N THR A 44 -5.98 14.65 -5.79
CA THR A 44 -4.67 15.29 -5.87
C THR A 44 -3.88 14.87 -7.11
N MET A 45 -3.88 13.57 -7.44
CA MET A 45 -3.18 13.07 -8.63
C MET A 45 -3.84 13.56 -9.93
N ASN A 46 -5.16 13.62 -9.96
CA ASN A 46 -5.90 14.14 -11.12
C ASN A 46 -5.60 15.62 -11.36
N ASP A 47 -5.52 16.44 -10.29
CA ASP A 47 -5.12 17.85 -10.37
C ASP A 47 -3.67 18.03 -10.88
N LEU A 48 -2.78 17.07 -10.57
CA LEU A 48 -1.39 17.05 -11.02
C LEU A 48 -1.21 16.40 -12.41
N GLY A 49 -2.26 15.85 -12.99
CA GLY A 49 -2.22 15.18 -14.29
C GLY A 49 -1.68 13.74 -14.23
N GLY A 50 -1.75 13.09 -13.07
CA GLY A 50 -1.30 11.72 -12.84
C GLY A 50 0.00 11.63 -12.03
N PHE A 51 0.69 10.49 -12.12
CA PHE A 51 2.00 10.32 -11.50
C PHE A 51 3.08 11.22 -12.12
N PRO A 52 4.18 11.52 -11.40
CA PRO A 52 5.28 12.26 -11.97
C PRO A 52 5.83 11.56 -13.21
N LYS A 53 6.16 12.31 -14.24
CA LYS A 53 6.83 11.78 -15.45
C LYS A 53 8.26 11.38 -15.13
N SER A 54 8.90 10.60 -16.00
CA SER A 54 10.29 10.19 -15.84
C SER A 54 11.19 11.37 -15.47
N ASN A 55 12.02 11.17 -14.44
CA ASN A 55 12.91 12.19 -13.85
C ASN A 55 12.19 13.40 -13.22
N GLN A 56 10.92 13.26 -12.88
CA GLN A 56 10.17 14.25 -12.11
C GLN A 56 9.86 13.73 -10.70
N TYR A 57 9.57 14.66 -9.80
CA TYR A 57 9.09 14.35 -8.46
C TYR A 57 7.97 15.27 -8.02
N PHE A 58 7.15 14.77 -7.11
CA PHE A 58 6.17 15.54 -6.35
C PHE A 58 6.52 15.47 -4.86
N ALA A 59 6.57 16.64 -4.22
CA ALA A 59 6.66 16.74 -2.76
C ALA A 59 5.25 16.96 -2.21
N ILE A 60 4.72 15.97 -1.50
CA ILE A 60 3.35 16.00 -1.00
C ILE A 60 3.37 16.06 0.52
N LYS A 61 2.68 17.06 1.07
CA LYS A 61 2.41 17.16 2.50
C LYS A 61 0.96 16.78 2.76
N THR A 62 0.72 15.83 3.64
CA THR A 62 -0.62 15.40 4.05
C THR A 62 -0.82 15.61 5.54
N ASN A 63 -2.06 15.88 5.95
CA ASN A 63 -2.49 15.97 7.34
C ASN A 63 -3.34 14.75 7.76
N GLY A 64 -2.98 13.56 7.28
CA GLY A 64 -3.74 12.32 7.47
C GLY A 64 -4.88 12.13 6.47
N THR A 65 -4.95 12.96 5.42
CA THR A 65 -5.95 12.87 4.35
C THR A 65 -5.61 11.83 3.28
N SER A 66 -4.37 11.35 3.27
CA SER A 66 -3.89 10.24 2.43
C SER A 66 -2.76 9.48 3.13
N ASP A 67 -2.46 8.28 2.71
CA ASP A 67 -1.37 7.44 3.20
C ASP A 67 -0.66 6.68 2.06
N CYS A 68 0.36 5.90 2.38
CA CYS A 68 1.08 5.10 1.38
C CYS A 68 0.16 4.08 0.67
N GLY A 69 -0.84 3.54 1.38
CA GLY A 69 -1.82 2.63 0.80
C GLY A 69 -2.70 3.31 -0.26
N SER A 70 -3.00 4.62 -0.11
CA SER A 70 -3.75 5.39 -1.11
C SER A 70 -2.94 5.56 -2.41
N ILE A 71 -1.62 5.78 -2.30
CA ILE A 71 -0.73 5.86 -3.46
C ILE A 71 -0.70 4.51 -4.21
N PHE A 72 -0.57 3.42 -3.47
CA PHE A 72 -0.62 2.07 -4.04
C PHE A 72 -1.98 1.76 -4.70
N THR A 73 -3.09 2.15 -4.06
CA THR A 73 -4.44 1.99 -4.63
C THR A 73 -4.58 2.76 -5.94
N TYR A 74 -4.06 4.00 -6.01
CA TYR A 74 -4.08 4.79 -7.22
C TYR A 74 -3.29 4.10 -8.36
N ALA A 75 -2.12 3.51 -8.05
CA ALA A 75 -1.36 2.73 -9.03
C ALA A 75 -2.15 1.51 -9.53
N LEU A 76 -2.78 0.74 -8.62
CA LEU A 76 -3.61 -0.41 -8.98
C LEU A 76 -4.81 -0.06 -9.88
N ASN A 77 -5.36 1.14 -9.74
CA ASN A 77 -6.50 1.61 -10.52
C ASN A 77 -6.09 2.17 -11.91
N ASN A 78 -4.88 2.72 -12.02
CA ASN A 78 -4.45 3.42 -13.24
C ASN A 78 -3.44 2.63 -14.08
N TRP A 79 -2.79 1.62 -13.53
CA TRP A 79 -1.91 0.71 -14.25
C TRP A 79 -2.60 -0.62 -14.54
N GLU A 80 -2.26 -1.23 -15.66
CA GLU A 80 -2.76 -2.57 -16.01
C GLU A 80 -2.28 -3.58 -14.98
N GLU A 81 -0.98 -3.51 -14.63
CA GLU A 81 -0.35 -4.34 -13.61
C GLU A 81 0.82 -3.61 -12.95
N ILE A 82 1.21 -4.07 -11.78
CA ILE A 82 2.47 -3.73 -11.10
C ILE A 82 3.38 -4.95 -11.24
N THR A 83 4.46 -4.83 -12.02
CA THR A 83 5.38 -5.94 -12.29
C THR A 83 6.25 -6.28 -11.10
N GLU A 84 6.71 -5.25 -10.39
CA GLU A 84 7.57 -5.38 -9.21
C GLU A 84 7.21 -4.34 -8.16
N MET A 85 7.27 -4.75 -6.89
CA MET A 85 7.14 -3.88 -5.74
C MET A 85 8.18 -4.22 -4.66
N TYR A 86 8.88 -3.20 -4.21
CA TYR A 86 9.83 -3.25 -3.09
C TYR A 86 9.31 -2.32 -1.98
N LEU A 87 8.98 -2.87 -0.84
CA LEU A 87 8.35 -2.16 0.28
C LEU A 87 9.17 -2.32 1.55
N ALA A 88 9.60 -1.21 2.16
CA ALA A 88 10.14 -1.21 3.51
C ALA A 88 9.26 -0.34 4.43
N THR A 89 8.83 -0.90 5.56
CA THR A 89 8.01 -0.18 6.53
C THR A 89 8.24 -0.66 7.96
N TRP A 90 8.17 0.25 8.91
CA TRP A 90 8.24 -0.11 10.32
C TRP A 90 6.95 -0.79 10.80
N THR A 91 5.79 -0.36 10.32
CA THR A 91 4.47 -0.94 10.65
C THR A 91 3.50 -0.80 9.48
N ILE A 92 2.47 -1.65 9.47
CA ILE A 92 1.45 -1.71 8.43
C ILE A 92 0.07 -1.93 9.06
N SER A 93 -0.99 -1.39 8.48
CA SER A 93 -2.36 -1.66 8.93
C SER A 93 -2.89 -2.99 8.38
N LYS A 94 -3.84 -3.62 9.09
CA LYS A 94 -4.54 -4.83 8.59
C LYS A 94 -5.19 -4.60 7.23
N GLN A 95 -5.70 -3.41 6.98
CA GLN A 95 -6.32 -3.05 5.72
C GLN A 95 -5.30 -3.05 4.57
N ASN A 96 -4.11 -2.46 4.79
CA ASN A 96 -3.05 -2.47 3.79
C ASN A 96 -2.46 -3.88 3.57
N ILE A 97 -2.41 -4.74 4.61
CA ILE A 97 -2.10 -6.16 4.44
C ILE A 97 -3.12 -6.82 3.50
N SER A 98 -4.42 -6.58 3.72
CA SER A 98 -5.48 -7.13 2.87
C SER A 98 -5.37 -6.63 1.42
N ARG A 99 -5.02 -5.36 1.20
CA ARG A 99 -4.80 -4.80 -0.14
C ARG A 99 -3.65 -5.47 -0.87
N LEU A 100 -2.50 -5.61 -0.20
CA LEU A 100 -1.34 -6.32 -0.76
C LEU A 100 -1.71 -7.76 -1.14
N LYS A 101 -2.40 -8.48 -0.22
CA LYS A 101 -2.87 -9.83 -0.47
C LYS A 101 -3.76 -9.90 -1.71
N LEU A 102 -4.81 -9.07 -1.79
CA LEU A 102 -5.74 -9.04 -2.92
C LEU A 102 -5.04 -8.67 -4.23
N ALA A 103 -4.08 -7.75 -4.22
CA ALA A 103 -3.32 -7.37 -5.40
C ALA A 103 -2.45 -8.54 -5.92
N VAL A 104 -1.86 -9.32 -5.02
CA VAL A 104 -1.10 -10.53 -5.38
C VAL A 104 -2.05 -11.63 -5.89
N GLU A 105 -3.15 -11.91 -5.17
CA GLU A 105 -4.14 -12.94 -5.53
C GLU A 105 -4.80 -12.67 -6.90
N SER A 106 -5.10 -11.41 -7.19
CA SER A 106 -5.69 -11.03 -8.48
C SER A 106 -4.68 -10.98 -9.63
N GLY A 107 -3.39 -11.14 -9.35
CA GLY A 107 -2.32 -11.01 -10.34
C GLY A 107 -2.04 -9.56 -10.79
N LYS A 108 -2.66 -8.56 -10.16
CA LYS A 108 -2.34 -7.14 -10.39
C LYS A 108 -0.94 -6.78 -9.89
N LEU A 109 -0.46 -7.42 -8.82
CA LEU A 109 0.90 -7.31 -8.31
C LEU A 109 1.64 -8.63 -8.59
N LYS A 110 2.62 -8.58 -9.50
CA LYS A 110 3.32 -9.79 -9.97
C LYS A 110 4.39 -10.25 -9.00
N ASN A 111 5.18 -9.33 -8.44
CA ASN A 111 6.27 -9.66 -7.53
C ASN A 111 6.31 -8.65 -6.38
N LEU A 112 6.41 -9.15 -5.15
CA LEU A 112 6.52 -8.34 -3.94
C LEU A 112 7.74 -8.75 -3.12
N THR A 113 8.63 -7.81 -2.84
CA THR A 113 9.64 -7.93 -1.78
C THR A 113 9.28 -6.96 -0.66
N MET A 114 8.99 -7.47 0.52
CA MET A 114 8.59 -6.66 1.66
C MET A 114 9.54 -6.82 2.83
N VAL A 115 10.12 -5.70 3.25
CA VAL A 115 10.96 -5.57 4.45
C VAL A 115 10.14 -4.93 5.56
N PHE A 116 10.07 -5.56 6.71
CA PHE A 116 9.36 -5.02 7.86
C PHE A 116 10.18 -5.17 9.16
N SER A 117 9.86 -4.32 10.14
CA SER A 117 10.65 -4.28 11.37
C SER A 117 10.47 -5.53 12.24
N SER A 118 11.58 -6.10 12.70
CA SER A 118 11.62 -7.19 13.68
C SER A 118 10.94 -6.81 15.03
N THR A 119 10.86 -5.52 15.33
CA THR A 119 10.13 -5.04 16.53
C THR A 119 8.63 -5.27 16.43
N LEU A 120 8.07 -5.46 15.22
CA LEU A 120 6.64 -5.68 15.02
C LEU A 120 6.14 -6.94 15.75
N LYS A 121 6.94 -8.01 15.78
CA LYS A 121 6.62 -9.26 16.46
C LYS A 121 6.40 -9.07 17.97
N GLY A 122 7.25 -8.28 18.61
CA GLY A 122 7.13 -7.97 20.05
C GLY A 122 6.06 -6.91 20.34
N ALA A 123 5.99 -5.86 19.53
CA ALA A 123 5.08 -4.73 19.76
C ALA A 123 3.61 -5.05 19.41
N ASN A 124 3.37 -5.87 18.40
CA ASN A 124 2.02 -6.27 17.96
C ASN A 124 2.02 -7.68 17.36
N PRO A 125 2.06 -8.75 18.19
CA PRO A 125 2.12 -10.14 17.73
C PRO A 125 0.96 -10.52 16.79
N ALA A 126 -0.25 -10.01 17.05
CA ALA A 126 -1.42 -10.29 16.23
C ALA A 126 -1.32 -9.69 14.82
N LEU A 127 -0.75 -8.49 14.71
CA LEU A 127 -0.51 -7.85 13.43
C LEU A 127 0.60 -8.56 12.66
N TYR A 128 1.68 -8.96 13.35
CA TYR A 128 2.75 -9.78 12.78
C TYR A 128 2.21 -11.09 12.20
N ALA A 129 1.42 -11.84 12.99
CA ALA A 129 0.81 -13.09 12.54
C ALA A 129 -0.13 -12.88 11.34
N SER A 130 -0.89 -11.77 11.34
CA SER A 130 -1.76 -11.39 10.22
C SER A 130 -0.96 -11.11 8.95
N LEU A 131 0.15 -10.35 9.04
CA LEU A 131 1.01 -10.04 7.91
C LEU A 131 1.64 -11.29 7.31
N VAL A 132 2.32 -12.07 8.14
CA VAL A 132 3.02 -13.28 7.69
C VAL A 132 2.02 -14.31 7.17
N GLY A 133 0.91 -14.56 7.89
CA GLY A 133 -0.13 -15.50 7.48
C GLY A 133 -0.83 -15.12 6.18
N ALA A 134 -0.95 -13.82 5.89
CA ALA A 134 -1.58 -13.34 4.66
C ALA A 134 -0.70 -13.50 3.42
N LEU A 135 0.62 -13.41 3.55
CA LEU A 135 1.52 -13.22 2.42
C LEU A 135 2.56 -14.33 2.20
N LYS A 136 2.97 -15.07 3.23
CA LYS A 136 4.11 -16.01 3.15
C LYS A 136 3.94 -17.17 2.17
N ASN A 137 2.72 -17.54 1.84
CA ASN A 137 2.44 -18.71 1.00
C ASN A 137 2.46 -18.41 -0.51
N PHE A 138 2.58 -17.13 -0.91
CA PHE A 138 2.69 -16.77 -2.30
C PHE A 138 4.13 -16.91 -2.79
N LYS A 139 4.35 -17.68 -3.86
CA LYS A 139 5.70 -17.93 -4.42
C LYS A 139 6.39 -16.66 -4.95
N ASN A 140 5.60 -15.67 -5.31
CA ASN A 140 6.06 -14.38 -5.85
C ASN A 140 6.15 -13.28 -4.77
N VAL A 141 6.06 -13.67 -3.49
CA VAL A 141 6.22 -12.76 -2.35
C VAL A 141 7.43 -13.18 -1.53
N LYS A 142 8.33 -12.23 -1.29
CA LYS A 142 9.47 -12.37 -0.38
C LYS A 142 9.26 -11.48 0.83
N LEU A 143 9.24 -12.08 2.00
CA LEU A 143 9.15 -11.36 3.28
C LEU A 143 10.51 -11.35 3.96
N LYS A 144 10.93 -10.19 4.44
CA LYS A 144 12.23 -10.00 5.08
C LYS A 144 12.04 -9.24 6.39
N GLU A 145 12.54 -9.83 7.49
CA GLU A 145 12.41 -9.28 8.84
C GLU A 145 13.77 -8.78 9.31
N ILE A 146 13.89 -7.47 9.54
CA ILE A 146 15.14 -6.85 10.01
C ILE A 146 14.84 -5.72 11.02
N ASN A 147 15.83 -5.29 11.77
CA ASN A 147 15.72 -4.09 12.58
C ASN A 147 15.82 -2.85 11.69
N SER A 148 14.69 -2.37 11.20
CA SER A 148 14.61 -1.23 10.30
C SER A 148 13.52 -0.25 10.71
N HIS A 149 13.78 1.04 10.47
CA HIS A 149 12.81 2.13 10.60
C HIS A 149 12.51 2.80 9.23
N ALA A 150 12.96 2.18 8.14
CA ALA A 150 12.72 2.68 6.79
C ALA A 150 11.22 2.75 6.46
N LYS A 151 10.86 3.77 5.70
CA LYS A 151 9.51 4.01 5.21
C LYS A 151 9.60 4.43 3.75
N THR A 152 9.71 3.44 2.90
CA THR A 152 9.81 3.64 1.47
C THR A 152 9.17 2.49 0.71
N PHE A 153 8.65 2.76 -0.45
CA PHE A 153 8.30 1.70 -1.39
C PHE A 153 8.56 2.14 -2.82
N SER A 154 8.89 1.19 -3.66
CA SER A 154 9.11 1.39 -5.08
C SER A 154 8.25 0.41 -5.84
N ILE A 155 7.58 0.88 -6.90
CA ILE A 155 6.72 0.09 -7.78
C ILE A 155 7.05 0.36 -9.24
N SER A 156 6.91 -0.65 -10.09
CA SER A 156 7.09 -0.51 -11.53
C SER A 156 5.99 -1.26 -12.29
N ASN A 157 5.58 -0.70 -13.42
CA ASN A 157 4.76 -1.36 -14.44
C ASN A 157 5.60 -1.78 -15.67
N GLY A 158 6.93 -1.70 -15.57
CA GLY A 158 7.87 -1.95 -16.65
C GLY A 158 8.22 -0.71 -17.50
N ILE A 159 7.47 0.38 -17.37
CA ILE A 159 7.67 1.66 -18.08
C ILE A 159 8.01 2.75 -17.07
N ASP A 160 7.19 2.90 -16.05
CA ASP A 160 7.38 3.83 -14.95
C ASP A 160 8.01 3.14 -13.73
N PHE A 161 8.86 3.88 -13.03
CA PHE A 161 9.62 3.44 -11.87
C PHE A 161 9.39 4.40 -10.71
N LEU A 162 8.25 4.23 -10.03
CA LEU A 162 7.85 5.13 -8.94
C LEU A 162 8.47 4.71 -7.63
N THR A 163 9.09 5.65 -6.96
CA THR A 163 9.57 5.52 -5.58
C THR A 163 8.87 6.53 -4.68
N VAL A 164 8.36 6.05 -3.56
CA VAL A 164 7.78 6.86 -2.49
C VAL A 164 8.67 6.73 -1.27
N SER A 165 9.15 7.87 -0.77
CA SER A 165 9.92 7.95 0.48
C SER A 165 9.39 9.06 1.35
N GLY A 166 9.32 8.84 2.67
CA GLY A 166 8.78 9.86 3.55
C GLY A 166 8.71 9.45 5.01
N SER A 167 7.89 10.19 5.76
CA SER A 167 7.72 9.97 7.20
C SER A 167 6.67 8.91 7.53
N ALA A 168 5.71 8.64 6.63
CA ALA A 168 4.57 7.79 6.90
C ALA A 168 4.87 6.30 6.77
N ASN A 169 4.34 5.53 7.72
CA ASN A 169 4.25 4.08 7.60
C ASN A 169 3.08 3.67 6.68
N TRP A 170 2.99 2.39 6.39
CA TRP A 170 1.83 1.77 5.74
C TRP A 170 0.67 1.53 6.72
N SER A 171 0.42 2.51 7.57
CA SER A 171 -0.63 2.51 8.57
C SER A 171 -1.29 3.87 8.66
N GLU A 172 -2.54 3.89 9.14
CA GLU A 172 -3.25 5.14 9.38
C GLU A 172 -2.51 6.02 10.39
N ASN A 173 -2.27 7.27 10.02
CA ASN A 173 -1.71 8.28 10.92
C ASN A 173 -2.44 9.61 10.70
N PRO A 174 -3.08 10.20 11.73
CA PRO A 174 -3.75 11.50 11.62
C PRO A 174 -2.79 12.69 11.67
N ARG A 175 -1.48 12.44 11.72
CA ARG A 175 -0.45 13.48 11.81
C ARG A 175 -0.11 14.05 10.44
N ILE A 176 0.63 15.16 10.46
CA ILE A 176 1.27 15.69 9.26
C ILE A 176 2.37 14.72 8.83
N GLU A 177 2.30 14.30 7.58
CA GLU A 177 3.29 13.43 6.95
C GLU A 177 3.77 14.07 5.65
N ASN A 178 5.01 13.78 5.28
CA ASN A 178 5.60 14.21 4.02
C ASN A 178 5.92 12.99 3.16
N PHE A 179 5.64 13.10 1.87
CA PHE A 179 6.03 12.13 0.86
C PHE A 179 6.83 12.81 -0.23
N LEU A 180 7.87 12.15 -0.69
CA LEU A 180 8.46 12.37 -2.00
C LEU A 180 8.02 11.23 -2.89
N LEU A 181 7.35 11.55 -3.99
CA LEU A 181 6.95 10.61 -5.03
C LEU A 181 7.77 10.93 -6.27
N LEU A 182 8.67 10.02 -6.63
CA LEU A 182 9.62 10.18 -7.73
C LEU A 182 9.37 9.13 -8.80
N ASN A 183 9.52 9.49 -10.06
CA ASN A 183 9.61 8.54 -11.16
C ASN A 183 11.05 8.52 -11.67
N ASP A 184 11.86 7.65 -11.07
CA ASP A 184 13.30 7.56 -11.27
C ASP A 184 13.74 6.10 -11.22
N LYS A 185 14.31 5.62 -12.34
CA LYS A 185 14.70 4.23 -12.49
C LYS A 185 15.91 3.88 -11.62
N ASP A 186 16.90 4.76 -11.50
CA ASP A 186 18.11 4.48 -10.74
C ASP A 186 17.79 4.36 -9.24
N LEU A 187 16.90 5.21 -8.74
CA LEU A 187 16.41 5.11 -7.36
C LEU A 187 15.57 3.83 -7.12
N PHE A 188 14.76 3.44 -8.10
CA PHE A 188 14.02 2.18 -8.04
C PHE A 188 14.99 0.98 -7.96
N GLU A 189 16.00 0.91 -8.83
CA GLU A 189 16.99 -0.18 -8.83
C GLU A 189 17.81 -0.18 -7.52
N HIS A 190 18.19 0.99 -7.00
CA HIS A 190 18.82 1.09 -5.68
C HIS A 190 17.96 0.45 -4.57
N HIS A 191 16.64 0.71 -4.54
CA HIS A 191 15.75 0.09 -3.56
C HIS A 191 15.59 -1.42 -3.79
N LYS A 192 15.53 -1.85 -5.03
CA LYS A 192 15.52 -3.26 -5.42
C LYS A 192 16.75 -3.99 -4.92
N ASP A 193 17.94 -3.43 -5.16
CA ASP A 193 19.21 -4.05 -4.83
C ASP A 193 19.33 -4.30 -3.32
N TRP A 194 19.27 -3.24 -2.51
CA TRP A 194 19.46 -3.40 -1.07
C TRP A 194 18.38 -4.26 -0.39
N MET A 195 17.13 -4.21 -0.87
CA MET A 195 16.07 -5.06 -0.32
C MET A 195 16.24 -6.52 -0.77
N SER A 196 16.76 -6.75 -1.96
CA SER A 196 16.98 -8.12 -2.49
C SER A 196 18.13 -8.83 -1.79
N GLU A 197 19.17 -8.11 -1.36
CA GLU A 197 20.34 -8.65 -0.65
C GLU A 197 20.00 -9.20 0.77
N LEU A 198 18.90 -8.75 1.36
CA LEU A 198 18.50 -9.21 2.69
C LEU A 198 18.02 -10.67 2.67
N THR A 199 18.22 -11.38 3.79
CA THR A 199 17.75 -12.76 3.95
C THR A 199 16.22 -12.82 4.03
N ASP A 200 15.63 -13.79 3.34
CA ASP A 200 14.20 -14.05 3.39
C ASP A 200 13.78 -14.62 4.76
N LEU A 201 12.59 -14.28 5.20
CA LEU A 201 11.95 -14.89 6.35
C LEU A 201 11.58 -16.34 5.99
N VAL A 202 12.07 -17.31 6.75
CA VAL A 202 11.85 -18.75 6.54
C VAL A 202 10.49 -19.20 7.11
#